data_833d12032b31db2f846d4311e54af877
#
_entry.id   833d12032b31db2f846d4311e54af877
#
_cell.length_a   1.000
_cell.length_b   1.000
_cell.length_c   1.000
_cell.angle_alpha   90.00
_cell.angle_beta   90.00
_cell.angle_gamma   90.00
#
_symmetry.space_group_name_H-M   'P 1'
#
loop_
_entity.id
_entity.type
_entity.pdbx_description
1 polymer ?
#
loop_
_entity_poly.entity_id
_entity_poly.type
_entity_poly.pdbx_seq_one_letter_code
_entity_poly.pdbx_strand_id
1 'polypeptide(L)' 'MGRNNAYLTLDLGAGNGRAFICTIENGRISAEELHRFGNKPVRLGGTVYWDFLYLWGQVLEALRRCAAEGYDRLKGIGI' A
#
# COMPACT_ATOMS: atom_id res chain seq x y z
N MET A 1 -15.62 -16.24 -3.09
CA MET A 1 -14.82 -16.65 -1.94
C MET A 1 -13.57 -15.79 -1.85
N GLY A 2 -13.29 -15.20 -0.69
CA GLY A 2 -12.14 -14.35 -0.52
C GLY A 2 -10.84 -15.12 -0.39
N ARG A 3 -9.74 -14.44 -0.66
CA ARG A 3 -8.40 -14.99 -0.46
C ARG A 3 -7.94 -14.67 0.96
N ASN A 4 -7.35 -15.66 1.62
CA ASN A 4 -6.89 -15.56 3.00
C ASN A 4 -5.37 -15.58 3.08
N ASN A 5 -4.84 -15.37 4.29
CA ASN A 5 -3.40 -15.41 4.58
C ASN A 5 -2.61 -14.35 3.84
N ALA A 6 -3.24 -13.21 3.61
CA ALA A 6 -2.61 -12.11 2.91
C ALA A 6 -2.43 -10.90 3.83
N TYR A 7 -1.36 -10.18 3.58
CA TYR A 7 -1.04 -8.93 4.27
C TYR A 7 -0.85 -7.85 3.22
N LEU A 8 -1.33 -6.66 3.52
CA LEU A 8 -1.05 -5.50 2.67
C LEU A 8 0.14 -4.76 3.27
N THR A 9 1.14 -4.51 2.47
CA THR A 9 2.29 -3.72 2.92
C THR A 9 2.41 -2.48 2.03
N LEU A 10 2.74 -1.35 2.65
CA LEU A 10 2.90 -0.08 1.97
C LEU A 10 4.30 0.44 2.24
N ASP A 11 5.03 0.70 1.18
CA ASP A 11 6.37 1.26 1.23
C ASP A 11 6.27 2.71 0.76
N LEU A 12 6.30 3.65 1.69
CA LEU A 12 6.17 5.06 1.39
C LEU A 12 7.56 5.69 1.31
N GLY A 13 8.10 5.72 0.09
CA GLY A 13 9.41 6.28 -0.14
C GLY A 13 9.36 7.76 -0.47
N ALA A 14 10.53 8.39 -0.59
CA ALA A 14 10.63 9.82 -0.82
C ALA A 14 10.23 10.25 -2.23
N GLY A 15 10.32 9.38 -3.21
CA GLY A 15 9.98 9.69 -4.61
C GLY A 15 8.76 8.96 -5.11
N ASN A 16 8.45 7.83 -4.49
CA ASN A 16 7.28 7.04 -4.86
C ASN A 16 6.83 6.19 -3.68
N GLY A 17 5.63 5.64 -3.81
CA GLY A 17 5.11 4.67 -2.87
C GLY A 17 4.64 3.44 -3.61
N ARG A 18 4.66 2.30 -2.94
CA ARG A 18 4.21 1.04 -3.51
C ARG A 18 3.43 0.25 -2.48
N ALA A 19 2.42 -0.44 -2.96
CA ALA A 19 1.65 -1.36 -2.14
C ALA A 19 1.84 -2.76 -2.68
N PHE A 20 2.04 -3.71 -1.78
CA PHE A 20 2.24 -5.11 -2.14
C PHE A 20 1.24 -5.96 -1.37
N ILE A 21 0.75 -7.00 -2.03
CA ILE A 21 0.08 -8.10 -1.36
C ILE A 21 1.12 -9.15 -1.07
N CYS A 22 1.27 -9.48 0.20
CA CYS A 22 2.20 -10.50 0.64
C CYS A 22 1.42 -11.70 1.15
N THR A 23 1.79 -12.88 0.69
CA THR A 23 1.18 -14.13 1.15
C THR A 23 2.27 -15.04 1.67
N ILE A 24 1.89 -15.88 2.63
CA ILE A 24 2.81 -16.85 3.22
C ILE A 24 2.22 -18.22 3.01
N GLU A 25 2.93 -19.07 2.27
CA GLU A 25 2.53 -20.44 2.01
C GLU A 25 3.72 -21.36 2.15
N ASN A 26 3.57 -22.43 2.91
CA ASN A 26 4.62 -23.43 3.12
C ASN A 26 5.96 -22.81 3.56
N GLY A 27 5.89 -21.79 4.43
CA GLY A 27 7.07 -21.11 4.92
C GLY A 27 7.71 -20.14 3.92
N ARG A 28 7.06 -19.89 2.79
CA ARG A 28 7.56 -18.98 1.76
C ARG A 28 6.71 -17.72 1.69
N ILE A 29 7.38 -16.60 1.51
CA ILE A 29 6.72 -15.31 1.35
C ILE A 29 6.70 -14.97 -0.13
N SER A 30 5.52 -14.62 -0.61
CA SER A 30 5.33 -14.17 -1.98
C SER A 30 4.81 -12.74 -1.91
N ALA A 31 5.38 -11.84 -2.70
CA ALA A 31 4.97 -10.43 -2.73
C ALA A 31 4.64 -10.04 -4.16
N GLU A 32 3.47 -9.44 -4.33
CA GLU A 32 3.01 -8.99 -5.63
C GLU A 32 2.68 -7.51 -5.54
N GLU A 33 3.24 -6.71 -6.45
CA GLU A 33 2.95 -5.27 -6.46
C GLU A 33 1.51 -5.05 -6.89
N LEU A 34 0.77 -4.34 -6.05
CA LEU A 34 -0.65 -4.09 -6.27
C LEU A 34 -0.90 -2.68 -6.81
N HIS A 35 -0.10 -1.73 -6.35
CA HIS A 35 -0.32 -0.32 -6.66
C HIS A 35 0.98 0.44 -6.51
N ARG A 36 1.19 1.40 -7.40
CA ARG A 36 2.37 2.25 -7.39
C ARG A 36 1.92 3.68 -7.63
N PHE A 37 2.50 4.61 -6.90
CA PHE A 37 2.12 6.02 -7.01
C PHE A 37 3.32 6.92 -6.75
N GLY A 38 3.26 8.14 -7.30
CA GLY A 38 4.28 9.15 -7.03
C GLY A 38 4.09 9.71 -5.64
N ASN A 39 5.19 10.13 -5.02
CA ASN A 39 5.15 10.75 -3.70
C ASN A 39 6.03 11.99 -3.74
N LYS A 40 5.41 13.14 -4.01
CA LYS A 40 6.11 14.41 -4.10
C LYS A 40 5.81 15.26 -2.89
N PRO A 41 6.84 15.84 -2.27
CA PRO A 41 6.60 16.76 -1.17
C PRO A 41 5.97 18.05 -1.69
N VAL A 42 5.29 18.76 -0.82
CA VAL A 42 4.66 20.03 -1.10
C VAL A 42 5.50 21.13 -0.44
N ARG A 43 5.86 22.16 -1.22
CA ARG A 43 6.62 23.29 -0.70
C ARG A 43 5.68 24.48 -0.51
N LEU A 44 5.59 24.94 0.72
CA LEU A 44 4.75 26.09 1.07
C LEU A 44 5.53 27.03 1.98
N GLY A 45 5.66 28.29 1.57
CA GLY A 45 6.29 29.30 2.39
C GLY A 45 7.71 28.96 2.83
N GLY A 46 8.49 28.31 1.97
CA GLY A 46 9.85 27.91 2.28
C GLY A 46 9.98 26.63 3.10
N THR A 47 8.87 26.03 3.47
CA THR A 47 8.84 24.76 4.22
C THR A 47 8.39 23.64 3.32
N VAL A 48 8.98 22.46 3.53
CA VAL A 48 8.64 21.26 2.75
C VAL A 48 7.78 20.34 3.62
N TYR A 49 6.66 19.92 3.07
CA TYR A 49 5.71 19.07 3.76
C TYR A 49 5.44 17.83 2.94
N TRP A 50 5.11 16.73 3.62
CA TRP A 50 4.49 15.59 2.95
C TRP A 50 3.01 15.90 2.75
N ASP A 51 2.48 15.51 1.60
CA ASP A 51 1.04 15.66 1.32
C ASP A 51 0.30 14.49 1.95
N PHE A 52 -0.01 14.61 3.24
CA PHE A 52 -0.60 13.53 3.99
C PHE A 52 -1.96 13.10 3.44
N LEU A 53 -2.79 14.06 3.04
CA LEU A 53 -4.12 13.73 2.52
C LEU A 53 -4.02 12.93 1.22
N TYR A 54 -3.08 13.29 0.36
CA TYR A 54 -2.83 12.53 -0.86
C TYR A 54 -2.37 11.11 -0.51
N LEU A 55 -1.42 10.99 0.42
CA LEU A 55 -0.91 9.67 0.81
C LEU A 55 -2.01 8.81 1.42
N TRP A 56 -2.86 9.40 2.25
CA TRP A 56 -4.00 8.68 2.81
C TRP A 56 -4.92 8.16 1.71
N GLY A 57 -5.18 8.99 0.70
CA GLY A 57 -5.96 8.58 -0.47
C GLY A 57 -5.35 7.39 -1.19
N GLN A 58 -4.01 7.33 -1.26
CA GLN A 58 -3.33 6.21 -1.90
C GLN A 58 -3.44 4.93 -1.06
N VAL A 59 -3.43 5.06 0.27
CA VAL A 59 -3.66 3.92 1.15
C VAL A 59 -5.07 3.35 0.92
N LEU A 60 -6.07 4.22 0.84
CA LEU A 60 -7.45 3.80 0.57
C LEU A 60 -7.57 3.14 -0.81
N GLU A 61 -6.86 3.66 -1.80
CA GLU A 61 -6.85 3.06 -3.14
C GLU A 61 -6.25 1.66 -3.11
N ALA A 62 -5.17 1.48 -2.35
CA ALA A 62 -4.55 0.17 -2.21
C ALA A 62 -5.53 -0.84 -1.58
N LEU A 63 -6.26 -0.41 -0.56
CA LEU A 63 -7.26 -1.26 0.08
C LEU A 63 -8.37 -1.63 -0.90
N ARG A 64 -8.80 -0.68 -1.71
CA ARG A 64 -9.83 -0.92 -2.72
C ARG A 64 -9.36 -1.95 -3.74
N ARG A 65 -8.12 -1.86 -4.16
CA ARG A 65 -7.53 -2.82 -5.09
C ARG A 65 -7.40 -4.20 -4.48
N CYS A 66 -7.07 -4.27 -3.18
CA CYS A 66 -7.06 -5.54 -2.47
C CYS A 66 -8.41 -6.23 -2.56
N ALA A 67 -9.49 -5.51 -2.27
CA ALA A 67 -10.82 -6.07 -2.32
C ALA A 67 -11.19 -6.50 -3.74
N ALA A 68 -10.83 -5.71 -4.75
CA ALA A 68 -11.11 -6.03 -6.15
C ALA A 68 -10.39 -7.32 -6.59
N GLU A 69 -9.22 -7.60 -6.02
CA GLU A 69 -8.45 -8.81 -6.33
C GLU A 69 -8.90 -10.00 -5.49
N GLY A 70 -9.92 -9.85 -4.65
CA GLY A 70 -10.45 -10.93 -3.84
C GLY A 70 -9.84 -11.05 -2.46
N TYR A 71 -8.96 -10.12 -2.06
CA TYR A 71 -8.35 -10.11 -0.73
C TYR A 71 -9.23 -9.28 0.20
N ASP A 72 -10.38 -9.84 0.56
CA ASP A 72 -11.36 -9.14 1.39
C ASP A 72 -11.15 -9.32 2.89
N ARG A 73 -10.17 -10.14 3.28
CA ARG A 73 -9.83 -10.38 4.68
C ARG A 73 -8.33 -10.40 4.85
N LEU A 74 -7.77 -9.24 5.05
CA LEU A 74 -6.34 -9.13 5.30
C LEU A 74 -6.04 -9.50 6.74
N LYS A 75 -4.93 -10.18 6.95
CA LYS A 75 -4.46 -10.52 8.30
C LYS A 75 -3.78 -9.35 8.98
N GLY A 76 -3.28 -8.43 8.21
CA GLY A 76 -2.62 -7.25 8.74
C GLY A 76 -2.23 -6.28 7.65
N ILE A 77 -1.89 -5.08 8.08
CA ILE A 77 -1.41 -4.01 7.21
C ILE A 77 -0.14 -3.47 7.83
N GLY A 78 0.94 -3.41 7.05
CA GLY A 78 2.20 -2.82 7.48
C GLY A 78 2.54 -1.60 6.63
N ILE A 79 3.05 -0.59 7.27
CA ILE A 79 3.47 0.64 6.61
C ILE A 79 4.91 0.98 7.00
#